data_e8cfc1f469eeaee7c482ac2b61cc601e
#
_entry.id   e8cfc1f469eeaee7c482ac2b61cc601e
#
_cell.length_a   1.000
_cell.length_b   1.000
_cell.length_c   1.000
_cell.angle_alpha   90.00
_cell.angle_beta   90.00
_cell.angle_gamma   90.00
#
_symmetry.space_group_name_H-M   'P 1'
#
loop_
_entity.id
_entity.type
_entity.pdbx_description
1 polymer ?
#
loop_
_entity_poly.entity_id
_entity_poly.type
_entity_poly.pdbx_seq_one_letter_code
_entity_poly.pdbx_strand_id
1 'polypeptide(L)'
;MKKTTEELLKLLKKSSDINTFINTNSEDLIDKIPLCDYLNQLLTQKNLKKSDVIRHSGLDRKYCYEIFAGTKTPSRDKVLALCFALQLSESETTNLLKSTGYTQLYARMERDSIILFALAHQLSLTDTNELLFEMNQPCLE
;
A
#
# COMPACT_ATOMS: atom_id res chain seq x y z
N MET A 1 -12.01 -24.15 6.93
CA MET A 1 -10.89 -24.12 6.00
C MET A 1 -11.19 -23.14 4.87
N LYS A 2 -10.26 -22.25 4.55
CA LYS A 2 -10.49 -21.24 3.50
C LYS A 2 -10.40 -21.87 2.11
N LYS A 3 -11.25 -21.38 1.21
CA LYS A 3 -11.23 -21.83 -0.18
C LYS A 3 -10.01 -21.24 -0.89
N THR A 4 -9.51 -21.98 -1.89
CA THR A 4 -8.43 -21.51 -2.74
C THR A 4 -8.95 -20.45 -3.72
N THR A 5 -8.05 -19.69 -4.33
CA THR A 5 -8.41 -18.70 -5.35
C THR A 5 -9.14 -19.37 -6.52
N GLU A 6 -8.68 -20.56 -6.95
CA GLU A 6 -9.32 -21.31 -8.04
C GLU A 6 -10.73 -21.76 -7.66
N GLU A 7 -10.93 -22.22 -6.43
CA GLU A 7 -12.25 -22.61 -5.95
C GLU A 7 -13.22 -21.43 -5.95
N LEU A 8 -12.76 -20.27 -5.44
CA LEU A 8 -13.57 -19.06 -5.45
C LEU A 8 -13.93 -18.62 -6.86
N LEU A 9 -12.98 -18.69 -7.80
CA LEU A 9 -13.22 -18.32 -9.19
C LEU A 9 -14.25 -19.22 -9.84
N LYS A 10 -14.19 -20.54 -9.58
CA LYS A 10 -15.18 -21.48 -10.08
C LYS A 10 -16.57 -21.19 -9.54
N LEU A 11 -16.69 -20.91 -8.24
CA LEU A 11 -17.96 -20.58 -7.60
C LEU A 11 -18.51 -19.26 -8.16
N LEU A 12 -17.66 -18.27 -8.37
CA LEU A 12 -18.05 -16.99 -8.95
C LEU A 12 -18.65 -17.17 -10.35
N LYS A 13 -17.99 -17.96 -11.20
CA LYS A 13 -18.45 -18.22 -12.57
C LYS A 13 -19.79 -18.97 -12.61
N LYS A 14 -20.06 -19.79 -11.64
CA LYS A 14 -21.32 -20.56 -11.54
C LYS A 14 -22.43 -19.76 -10.87
N SER A 15 -22.11 -18.69 -10.16
CA SER A 15 -23.09 -17.91 -9.43
C SER A 15 -23.93 -17.06 -10.39
N SER A 16 -25.22 -17.03 -10.17
CA SER A 16 -26.15 -16.20 -10.94
C SER A 16 -26.36 -14.82 -10.33
N ASP A 17 -25.93 -14.63 -9.08
CA ASP A 17 -26.11 -13.40 -8.34
C ASP A 17 -24.87 -13.08 -7.53
N ILE A 18 -24.25 -11.92 -7.79
CA ILE A 18 -23.03 -11.50 -7.13
C ILE A 18 -23.21 -11.32 -5.62
N ASN A 19 -24.35 -10.80 -5.19
CA ASN A 19 -24.62 -10.60 -3.76
C ASN A 19 -24.64 -11.92 -3.01
N THR A 20 -25.25 -12.96 -3.60
CA THR A 20 -25.26 -14.30 -3.01
C THR A 20 -23.84 -14.86 -2.89
N PHE A 21 -23.01 -14.69 -3.93
CA PHE A 21 -21.63 -15.13 -3.91
C PHE A 21 -20.85 -14.45 -2.77
N ILE A 22 -20.96 -13.13 -2.67
CA ILE A 22 -20.23 -12.35 -1.64
C ILE A 22 -20.69 -12.76 -0.24
N ASN A 23 -21.99 -12.89 0.00
CA ASN A 23 -22.52 -13.25 1.31
C ASN A 23 -22.15 -14.67 1.70
N THR A 24 -22.19 -15.60 0.75
CA THR A 24 -21.88 -17.03 1.01
C THR A 24 -20.39 -17.23 1.28
N ASN A 25 -19.53 -16.45 0.64
CA ASN A 25 -18.07 -16.62 0.71
C ASN A 25 -17.37 -15.49 1.47
N SER A 26 -18.09 -14.74 2.32
CA SER A 26 -17.54 -13.60 3.03
C SER A 26 -16.29 -13.89 3.85
N GLU A 27 -16.18 -15.10 4.42
CA GLU A 27 -15.01 -15.50 5.21
C GLU A 27 -13.76 -15.72 4.33
N ASP A 28 -13.95 -16.00 3.05
CA ASP A 28 -12.87 -16.26 2.11
C ASP A 28 -12.44 -15.01 1.35
N LEU A 29 -13.19 -13.91 1.45
CA LEU A 29 -12.84 -12.66 0.80
C LEU A 29 -11.88 -11.86 1.68
N ILE A 30 -11.01 -11.09 1.02
CA ILE A 30 -10.06 -10.24 1.72
C ILE A 30 -10.79 -9.00 2.24
N ASP A 31 -10.75 -8.81 3.56
CA ASP A 31 -11.29 -7.61 4.19
C ASP A 31 -10.29 -6.48 4.04
N LYS A 32 -10.75 -5.36 3.46
CA LYS A 32 -9.91 -4.17 3.32
C LYS A 32 -10.07 -3.27 4.52
N ILE A 33 -8.94 -2.78 5.01
CA ILE A 33 -8.90 -1.77 6.07
C ILE A 33 -8.81 -0.41 5.38
N PRO A 34 -9.59 0.61 5.79
CA PRO A 34 -9.42 1.95 5.24
C PRO A 34 -7.99 2.44 5.41
N LEU A 35 -7.41 3.01 4.34
CA LEU A 35 -6.02 3.46 4.37
C LEU A 35 -5.76 4.45 5.51
N CYS A 36 -6.68 5.40 5.73
CA CYS A 36 -6.52 6.38 6.80
C CYS A 36 -6.42 5.73 8.18
N ASP A 37 -7.21 4.70 8.44
CA ASP A 37 -7.16 3.97 9.71
C ASP A 37 -5.83 3.25 9.88
N TYR A 38 -5.37 2.59 8.82
CA TYR A 38 -4.10 1.87 8.83
C TYR A 38 -2.92 2.83 9.08
N LEU A 39 -2.90 3.96 8.37
CA LEU A 39 -1.85 4.97 8.52
C LEU A 39 -1.83 5.57 9.92
N ASN A 40 -3.00 5.89 10.47
CA ASN A 40 -3.09 6.46 11.82
C ASN A 40 -2.66 5.46 12.90
N GLN A 41 -2.97 4.17 12.72
CA GLN A 41 -2.49 3.11 13.59
C GLN A 41 -0.96 3.00 13.57
N LEU A 42 -0.36 3.11 12.39
CA LEU A 42 1.10 3.09 12.25
C LEU A 42 1.76 4.27 12.96
N LEU A 43 1.18 5.45 12.87
CA LEU A 43 1.69 6.62 13.62
C LEU A 43 1.74 6.35 15.12
N THR A 44 0.68 5.76 15.65
CA THR A 44 0.59 5.42 17.06
C THR A 44 1.59 4.33 17.44
N GLN A 45 1.64 3.24 16.66
CA GLN A 45 2.53 2.11 16.92
C GLN A 45 4.00 2.50 16.87
N LYS A 46 4.37 3.36 15.93
CA LYS A 46 5.77 3.80 15.75
C LYS A 46 6.09 5.07 16.52
N ASN A 47 5.12 5.64 17.21
CA ASN A 47 5.28 6.88 17.99
C ASN A 47 5.83 8.02 17.11
N LEU A 48 5.24 8.19 15.93
CA LEU A 48 5.62 9.22 14.97
C LEU A 48 4.59 10.33 14.92
N LYS A 49 5.07 11.55 14.67
CA LYS A 49 4.20 12.70 14.47
C LYS A 49 3.74 12.75 13.01
N LYS A 50 2.44 12.94 12.81
CA LYS A 50 1.86 13.07 11.49
C LYS A 50 2.54 14.16 10.66
N SER A 51 2.80 15.32 11.25
CA SER A 51 3.45 16.44 10.55
C SER A 51 4.85 16.09 10.06
N ASP A 52 5.61 15.32 10.83
CA ASP A 52 6.96 14.89 10.43
C ASP A 52 6.89 13.89 9.27
N VAL A 53 5.97 12.94 9.33
CA VAL A 53 5.78 11.96 8.25
C VAL A 53 5.38 12.67 6.96
N ILE A 54 4.45 13.62 7.03
CA ILE A 54 4.02 14.38 5.87
C ILE A 54 5.18 15.16 5.27
N ARG A 55 5.98 15.82 6.10
CA ARG A 55 7.15 16.56 5.63
C ARG A 55 8.14 15.66 4.91
N HIS A 56 8.41 14.48 5.44
CA HIS A 56 9.36 13.53 4.86
C HIS A 56 8.82 12.81 3.62
N SER A 57 7.50 12.85 3.40
CA SER A 57 6.90 12.20 2.23
C SER A 57 7.15 12.93 0.91
N GLY A 58 7.51 14.22 0.99
CA GLY A 58 7.67 15.07 -0.19
C GLY A 58 6.38 15.38 -0.92
N LEU A 59 5.24 14.96 -0.40
CA LEU A 59 3.94 15.19 -1.01
C LEU A 59 3.33 16.53 -0.52
N ASP A 60 2.33 17.01 -1.27
CA ASP A 60 1.60 18.21 -0.87
C ASP A 60 1.01 18.06 0.54
N ARG A 61 1.26 19.03 1.39
CA ARG A 61 0.87 19.00 2.80
C ARG A 61 -0.64 18.85 2.99
N LYS A 62 -1.40 19.69 2.31
CA LYS A 62 -2.87 19.67 2.42
C LYS A 62 -3.42 18.33 1.97
N TYR A 63 -2.94 17.82 0.85
CA TYR A 63 -3.37 16.54 0.31
C TYR A 63 -3.06 15.40 1.28
N CYS A 64 -1.89 15.42 1.91
CA CYS A 64 -1.51 14.41 2.90
C CYS A 64 -2.44 14.41 4.12
N TYR A 65 -2.77 15.59 4.64
CA TYR A 65 -3.72 15.68 5.74
C TYR A 65 -5.08 15.12 5.35
N GLU A 66 -5.50 15.33 4.10
CA GLU A 66 -6.75 14.75 3.59
C GLU A 66 -6.68 13.23 3.46
N ILE A 67 -5.50 12.68 3.11
CA ILE A 67 -5.28 11.22 3.10
C ILE A 67 -5.46 10.65 4.51
N PHE A 68 -4.83 11.25 5.51
CA PHE A 68 -4.92 10.79 6.90
C PHE A 68 -6.33 10.99 7.48
N ALA A 69 -7.08 11.96 6.96
CA ALA A 69 -8.46 12.20 7.36
C ALA A 69 -9.46 11.27 6.66
N GLY A 70 -9.02 10.57 5.61
CA GLY A 70 -9.88 9.65 4.88
C GLY A 70 -10.71 10.30 3.76
N THR A 71 -10.46 11.57 3.44
CA THR A 71 -11.22 12.29 2.41
C THR A 71 -10.63 12.18 1.02
N LYS A 72 -9.39 11.67 0.90
CA LYS A 72 -8.71 11.44 -0.37
C LYS A 72 -8.13 10.04 -0.44
N THR A 73 -8.23 9.43 -1.61
CA THR A 73 -7.64 8.12 -1.88
C THR A 73 -6.44 8.32 -2.82
N PRO A 74 -5.21 8.17 -2.31
CA PRO A 74 -4.02 8.42 -3.13
C PRO A 74 -3.72 7.27 -4.08
N SER A 75 -2.88 7.56 -5.08
CA SER A 75 -2.30 6.52 -5.94
C SER A 75 -1.33 5.63 -5.14
N ARG A 76 -1.01 4.47 -5.70
CA ARG A 76 -0.01 3.57 -5.08
C ARG A 76 1.33 4.27 -4.86
N ASP A 77 1.77 5.11 -5.81
CA ASP A 77 3.03 5.82 -5.69
C ASP A 77 3.05 6.74 -4.47
N LYS A 78 1.95 7.45 -4.21
CA LYS A 78 1.84 8.31 -3.03
C LYS A 78 1.82 7.50 -1.74
N VAL A 79 1.14 6.34 -1.75
CA VAL A 79 1.15 5.42 -0.61
C VAL A 79 2.56 4.94 -0.34
N LEU A 80 3.31 4.58 -1.39
CA LEU A 80 4.71 4.14 -1.24
C LEU A 80 5.59 5.27 -0.68
N ALA A 81 5.41 6.51 -1.13
CA ALA A 81 6.12 7.66 -0.56
C ALA A 81 5.86 7.79 0.94
N LEU A 82 4.61 7.58 1.37
CA LEU A 82 4.26 7.58 2.78
C LEU A 82 4.90 6.40 3.53
N CYS A 83 5.02 5.24 2.89
CA CYS A 83 5.70 4.08 3.50
C CYS A 83 7.17 4.39 3.80
N PHE A 84 7.87 5.07 2.89
CA PHE A 84 9.25 5.52 3.14
C PHE A 84 9.29 6.55 4.27
N ALA A 85 8.35 7.50 4.28
CA ALA A 85 8.29 8.51 5.33
C ALA A 85 8.00 7.91 6.70
N LEU A 86 7.23 6.83 6.75
CA LEU A 86 6.94 6.07 7.98
C LEU A 86 8.07 5.12 8.35
N GLN A 87 9.10 5.03 7.53
CA GLN A 87 10.25 4.13 7.73
C GLN A 87 9.84 2.67 7.85
N LEU A 88 8.89 2.26 7.00
CA LEU A 88 8.43 0.88 6.99
C LEU A 88 9.46 -0.04 6.35
N SER A 89 9.53 -1.26 6.85
CA SER A 89 10.29 -2.34 6.21
C SER A 89 9.56 -2.81 4.94
N GLU A 90 10.23 -3.66 4.16
CA GLU A 90 9.61 -4.30 3.00
C GLU A 90 8.37 -5.10 3.40
N SER A 91 8.45 -5.87 4.49
CA SER A 91 7.30 -6.67 4.99
C SER A 91 6.15 -5.78 5.43
N GLU A 92 6.44 -4.71 6.15
CA GLU A 92 5.42 -3.77 6.62
C GLU A 92 4.74 -3.07 5.44
N THR A 93 5.50 -2.70 4.42
CA THR A 93 4.96 -2.08 3.21
C THR A 93 4.06 -3.04 2.46
N THR A 94 4.48 -4.29 2.31
CA THR A 94 3.67 -5.33 1.67
C THR A 94 2.34 -5.53 2.41
N ASN A 95 2.39 -5.58 3.74
CA ASN A 95 1.19 -5.74 4.56
C ASN A 95 0.25 -4.55 4.41
N LEU A 96 0.78 -3.34 4.39
CA LEU A 96 -0.02 -2.13 4.20
C LEU A 96 -0.74 -2.16 2.85
N LEU A 97 -0.01 -2.40 1.76
CA LEU A 97 -0.58 -2.43 0.42
C LEU A 97 -1.68 -3.49 0.32
N LYS A 98 -1.38 -4.68 0.80
CA LYS A 98 -2.31 -5.81 0.77
C LYS A 98 -3.57 -5.52 1.57
N SER A 99 -3.43 -4.99 2.79
CA SER A 99 -4.55 -4.77 3.70
C SER A 99 -5.44 -3.60 3.26
N THR A 100 -4.90 -2.64 2.53
CA THR A 100 -5.64 -1.44 2.12
C THR A 100 -6.11 -1.49 0.66
N GLY A 101 -5.88 -2.62 -0.03
CA GLY A 101 -6.43 -2.84 -1.37
C GLY A 101 -5.57 -2.34 -2.53
N TYR A 102 -4.29 -2.05 -2.29
CA TYR A 102 -3.35 -1.68 -3.33
C TYR A 102 -2.61 -2.90 -3.86
N THR A 103 -2.15 -2.83 -5.10
CA THR A 103 -1.34 -3.88 -5.70
C THR A 103 0.01 -3.96 -4.99
N GLN A 104 0.40 -5.16 -4.59
CA GLN A 104 1.69 -5.40 -3.95
C GLN A 104 2.83 -5.14 -4.95
N LEU A 105 4.01 -4.81 -4.40
CA LEU A 105 5.22 -4.71 -5.21
C LEU A 105 5.58 -6.08 -5.75
N TYR A 106 5.92 -6.12 -7.04
CA TYR A 106 6.19 -7.36 -7.76
C TYR A 106 7.64 -7.36 -8.27
N ALA A 107 8.45 -8.25 -7.72
CA ALA A 107 9.89 -8.28 -8.01
C ALA A 107 10.23 -8.55 -9.48
N ARG A 108 9.28 -9.07 -10.27
CA ARG A 108 9.49 -9.27 -11.72
C ARG A 108 9.27 -8.00 -12.55
N MET A 109 8.77 -6.94 -11.93
CA MET A 109 8.66 -5.62 -12.55
C MET A 109 9.90 -4.81 -12.17
N GLU A 110 10.59 -4.26 -13.16
CA GLU A 110 11.86 -3.55 -12.91
C GLU A 110 11.71 -2.43 -11.89
N ARG A 111 10.73 -1.57 -12.06
CA ARG A 111 10.52 -0.45 -11.15
C ARG A 111 10.21 -0.94 -9.73
N ASP A 112 9.32 -1.91 -9.61
CA ASP A 112 8.96 -2.48 -8.30
C ASP A 112 10.16 -3.14 -7.62
N SER A 113 11.03 -3.81 -8.37
CA SER A 113 12.23 -4.43 -7.81
C SER A 113 13.20 -3.38 -7.26
N ILE A 114 13.30 -2.22 -7.91
CA ILE A 114 14.12 -1.10 -7.40
C ILE A 114 13.56 -0.60 -6.07
N ILE A 115 12.25 -0.44 -5.99
CA ILE A 115 11.58 0.01 -4.77
C ILE A 115 11.74 -1.03 -3.64
N LEU A 116 11.59 -2.31 -3.95
CA LEU A 116 11.82 -3.40 -2.98
C LEU A 116 13.26 -3.40 -2.47
N PHE A 117 14.23 -3.21 -3.37
CA PHE A 117 15.64 -3.08 -3.01
C PHE A 117 15.85 -1.92 -2.04
N ALA A 118 15.26 -0.76 -2.34
CA ALA A 118 15.38 0.43 -1.51
C ALA A 118 14.79 0.20 -0.11
N LEU A 119 13.64 -0.45 -0.02
CA LEU A 119 13.02 -0.78 1.27
C LEU A 119 13.89 -1.76 2.06
N ALA A 120 14.40 -2.79 1.40
CA ALA A 120 15.25 -3.80 2.05
C ALA A 120 16.56 -3.20 2.59
N HIS A 121 17.10 -2.21 1.91
CA HIS A 121 18.33 -1.53 2.31
C HIS A 121 18.09 -0.26 3.13
N GLN A 122 16.84 0.00 3.49
CA GLN A 122 16.45 1.14 4.33
C GLN A 122 16.89 2.49 3.76
N LEU A 123 16.81 2.64 2.45
CA LEU A 123 17.10 3.90 1.80
C LEU A 123 16.02 4.94 2.12
N SER A 124 16.40 6.21 2.15
CA SER A 124 15.44 7.29 2.28
C SER A 124 14.61 7.43 1.00
N LEU A 125 13.49 8.14 1.08
CA LEU A 125 12.70 8.45 -0.11
C LEU A 125 13.52 9.23 -1.14
N THR A 126 14.33 10.18 -0.69
CA THR A 126 15.19 10.97 -1.57
C THR A 126 16.18 10.07 -2.32
N ASP A 127 16.87 9.20 -1.60
CA ASP A 127 17.83 8.28 -2.22
C ASP A 127 17.14 7.29 -3.15
N THR A 128 15.94 6.84 -2.79
CA THR A 128 15.14 5.95 -3.64
C THR A 128 14.76 6.63 -4.95
N ASN A 129 14.32 7.88 -4.88
CA ASN A 129 13.95 8.64 -6.08
C ASN A 129 15.18 8.94 -6.96
N GLU A 130 16.35 9.18 -6.35
CA GLU A 130 17.60 9.32 -7.11
C GLU A 130 17.91 8.02 -7.85
N LEU A 131 17.79 6.88 -7.17
CA LEU A 131 18.03 5.57 -7.78
C LEU A 131 17.05 5.30 -8.92
N LEU A 132 15.77 5.59 -8.72
CA LEU A 132 14.76 5.45 -9.78
C LEU A 132 15.12 6.32 -10.99
N PHE A 133 15.50 7.57 -10.74
CA PHE A 133 15.90 8.50 -11.81
C PHE A 133 17.10 7.97 -12.59
N GLU A 134 18.14 7.48 -11.90
CA GLU A 134 19.34 6.90 -12.52
C GLU A 134 18.99 5.67 -13.36
N MET A 135 18.00 4.91 -12.96
CA MET A 135 17.53 3.71 -13.67
C MET A 135 16.47 4.00 -14.73
N ASN A 136 16.26 5.28 -15.05
CA ASN A 136 15.26 5.73 -16.03
C ASN A 136 13.82 5.32 -15.68
N GLN A 137 13.50 5.28 -14.40
CA GLN A 137 12.16 4.97 -13.92
C GLN A 137 11.53 6.22 -13.29
N PRO A 138 10.19 6.36 -13.37
CA PRO A 138 9.51 7.47 -12.71
C PRO A 138 9.74 7.47 -11.21
N CYS A 139 9.91 8.66 -10.64
CA CYS A 139 10.04 8.84 -9.20
C CYS A 139 8.70 8.62 -8.48
N LEU A 140 8.75 8.40 -7.17
CA LEU A 140 7.57 8.31 -6.32
C LEU A 140 7.08 9.72 -5.97
N GLU A 141 5.90 10.06 -6.49
CA GLU A 141 5.26 11.36 -6.26
C GLU A 141 3.76 11.23 -6.03
#